data_cf80a346b909b85ad7279d54c0ba4725
#
_entry.id   cf80a346b909b85ad7279d54c0ba4725
#
_cell.length_a   1.000
_cell.length_b   1.000
_cell.length_c   1.000
_cell.angle_alpha   90.00
_cell.angle_beta   90.00
_cell.angle_gamma   90.00
#
_symmetry.space_group_name_H-M   'P 1'
#
loop_
_entity.id
_entity.type
_entity.pdbx_description
1 polymer ?
#
loop_
_entity_poly.entity_id
_entity_poly.type
_entity_poly.pdbx_seq_one_letter_code
_entity_poly.pdbx_strand_id
1 'polypeptide(L)'
;MIRFENVTKVYASGHRPALEAVTLNVERGDFLFVVGASGSGKSTMLRLVLREEGVTSGSVLVAGKDLGRMPYRKVPAHRRQIGTVFQDFRLLPDRTVHENVAFSLAVIGRPRHTIAKVVPETLDLVGLGGKEKRYPHELSGGEQQRVAIARAFVNRPPILLADEPTGNLDPTTSLGIMKLLDRINRTGTTIVMATHDDEIVDQMRKRVIELQDGKLVRDQSRGVYGSER
;
A
#
# COMPACT_ATOMS: atom_id res chain seq x y z
N MET A 1 -12.01 1.41 -8.90
CA MET A 1 -11.70 0.60 -7.69
C MET A 1 -11.69 1.43 -6.43
N ILE A 2 -11.01 2.57 -6.44
CA ILE A 2 -11.01 3.58 -5.37
C ILE A 2 -11.44 4.90 -5.99
N ARG A 3 -12.35 5.66 -5.35
CA ARG A 3 -12.80 6.95 -5.85
C ARG A 3 -12.85 7.96 -4.72
N PHE A 4 -12.24 9.11 -4.94
CA PHE A 4 -12.31 10.31 -4.12
C PHE A 4 -13.22 11.30 -4.85
N GLU A 5 -14.22 11.83 -4.17
CA GLU A 5 -15.18 12.79 -4.71
C GLU A 5 -15.13 14.07 -3.86
N ASN A 6 -14.43 15.09 -4.36
CA ASN A 6 -14.26 16.40 -3.71
C ASN A 6 -13.84 16.28 -2.23
N VAL A 7 -12.83 15.42 -1.96
CA VAL A 7 -12.43 15.05 -0.61
C VAL A 7 -11.57 16.13 0.03
N THR A 8 -11.98 16.60 1.19
CA THR A 8 -11.20 17.47 2.07
C THR A 8 -10.98 16.79 3.42
N LYS A 9 -9.75 16.84 3.93
CA LYS A 9 -9.39 16.39 5.27
C LYS A 9 -8.63 17.46 6.01
N VAL A 10 -9.17 17.88 7.14
CA VAL A 10 -8.53 18.77 8.12
C VAL A 10 -8.36 18.01 9.42
N TYR A 11 -7.15 18.01 9.98
CA TYR A 11 -6.89 17.46 11.32
C TYR A 11 -7.16 18.53 12.40
N ALA A 12 -7.62 18.11 13.57
CA ALA A 12 -7.95 19.03 14.67
C ALA A 12 -6.76 19.89 15.13
N SER A 13 -5.53 19.38 14.98
CA SER A 13 -4.29 20.11 15.30
C SER A 13 -3.73 20.95 14.15
N GLY A 14 -4.35 20.91 12.96
CA GLY A 14 -3.82 21.53 11.74
C GLY A 14 -4.61 22.78 11.34
N HIS A 15 -3.90 23.87 11.00
CA HIS A 15 -4.49 25.08 10.44
C HIS A 15 -4.75 24.99 8.92
N ARG A 16 -4.13 23.99 8.25
CA ARG A 16 -4.26 23.76 6.81
C ARG A 16 -4.86 22.39 6.54
N PRO A 17 -5.64 22.23 5.46
CA PRO A 17 -6.12 20.94 5.03
C PRO A 17 -4.93 20.01 4.67
N ALA A 18 -4.97 18.76 5.15
CA ALA A 18 -4.04 17.74 4.71
C ALA A 18 -4.40 17.22 3.30
N LEU A 19 -5.69 17.30 2.93
CA LEU A 19 -6.20 17.14 1.56
C LEU A 19 -7.28 18.20 1.34
N GLU A 20 -7.31 18.83 0.16
CA GLU A 20 -8.24 19.89 -0.20
C GLU A 20 -8.89 19.61 -1.55
N ALA A 21 -10.20 19.37 -1.54
CA ALA A 21 -11.06 19.17 -2.71
C ALA A 21 -10.52 18.12 -3.72
N VAL A 22 -9.89 17.06 -3.22
CA VAL A 22 -9.27 16.02 -4.08
C VAL A 22 -10.35 15.19 -4.75
N THR A 23 -10.30 15.12 -6.09
CA THR A 23 -11.13 14.23 -6.91
C THR A 23 -10.22 13.32 -7.73
N LEU A 24 -10.38 12.01 -7.55
CA LEU A 24 -9.52 11.00 -8.17
C LEU A 24 -10.30 9.70 -8.37
N ASN A 25 -10.09 9.04 -9.50
CA ASN A 25 -10.58 7.68 -9.74
C ASN A 25 -9.40 6.74 -10.03
N VAL A 26 -9.31 5.65 -9.27
CA VAL A 26 -8.33 4.56 -9.47
C VAL A 26 -9.09 3.33 -9.93
N GLU A 27 -8.77 2.86 -11.12
CA GLU A 27 -9.43 1.70 -11.72
C GLU A 27 -8.91 0.38 -11.14
N ARG A 28 -9.64 -0.69 -11.38
CA ARG A 28 -9.20 -2.03 -10.98
C ARG A 28 -7.97 -2.45 -11.80
N GLY A 29 -6.93 -2.90 -11.12
CA GLY A 29 -5.68 -3.32 -11.75
C GLY A 29 -4.70 -2.19 -12.03
N ASP A 30 -5.05 -0.93 -11.72
CA ASP A 30 -4.09 0.18 -11.81
C ASP A 30 -2.88 -0.05 -10.90
N PHE A 31 -1.74 0.40 -11.37
CA PHE A 31 -0.57 0.71 -10.54
C PHE A 31 -0.43 2.23 -10.50
N LEU A 32 -0.72 2.83 -9.35
CA LEU A 32 -0.74 4.27 -9.14
C LEU A 32 0.37 4.70 -8.20
N PHE A 33 1.23 5.60 -8.63
CA PHE A 33 2.13 6.35 -7.76
C PHE A 33 1.44 7.61 -7.24
N VAL A 34 1.58 7.87 -5.95
CA VAL A 34 1.20 9.13 -5.29
C VAL A 34 2.49 9.82 -4.88
N VAL A 35 2.86 10.87 -5.59
CA VAL A 35 4.09 11.60 -5.35
C VAL A 35 3.84 12.98 -4.75
N GLY A 36 4.90 13.63 -4.26
CA GLY A 36 4.87 14.97 -3.68
C GLY A 36 5.78 15.07 -2.46
N ALA A 37 6.06 16.29 -2.03
CA ALA A 37 6.91 16.58 -0.89
C ALA A 37 6.41 15.94 0.41
N SER A 38 7.28 15.87 1.43
CA SER A 38 6.84 15.45 2.77
C SER A 38 5.73 16.39 3.27
N GLY A 39 4.69 15.82 3.88
CA GLY A 39 3.52 16.58 4.34
C GLY A 39 2.50 16.95 3.25
N SER A 40 2.69 16.60 1.97
CA SER A 40 1.75 16.94 0.88
C SER A 40 0.39 16.23 0.95
N GLY A 41 0.19 15.26 1.87
CA GLY A 41 -1.08 14.54 2.05
C GLY A 41 -1.06 13.07 1.62
N LYS A 42 0.05 12.53 1.11
CA LYS A 42 0.16 11.14 0.60
C LYS A 42 -0.32 10.09 1.62
N SER A 43 0.28 10.06 2.80
CA SER A 43 -0.11 9.09 3.85
C SER A 43 -1.53 9.35 4.36
N THR A 44 -2.02 10.61 4.36
CA THR A 44 -3.42 10.91 4.67
C THR A 44 -4.37 10.27 3.67
N MET A 45 -4.05 10.33 2.37
CA MET A 45 -4.83 9.66 1.32
C MET A 45 -4.94 8.15 1.57
N LEU A 46 -3.81 7.47 1.89
CA LEU A 46 -3.81 6.04 2.21
C LEU A 46 -4.63 5.72 3.47
N ARG A 47 -4.51 6.53 4.54
CA ARG A 47 -5.29 6.37 5.78
C ARG A 47 -6.80 6.52 5.57
N LEU A 48 -7.22 7.40 4.66
CA LEU A 48 -8.63 7.53 4.30
C LEU A 48 -9.14 6.26 3.61
N VAL A 49 -8.37 5.66 2.68
CA VAL A 49 -8.73 4.39 2.04
C VAL A 49 -8.85 3.25 3.04
N LEU A 50 -7.99 3.22 4.08
CA LEU A 50 -8.05 2.24 5.17
C LEU A 50 -9.18 2.52 6.18
N ARG A 51 -9.86 3.66 6.07
CA ARG A 51 -10.82 4.12 7.09
C ARG A 51 -10.17 4.22 8.49
N GLU A 52 -8.87 4.55 8.53
CA GLU A 52 -8.19 4.95 9.77
C GLU A 52 -8.58 6.37 10.16
N GLU A 53 -8.80 7.20 9.13
CA GLU A 53 -9.29 8.56 9.23
C GLU A 53 -10.64 8.70 8.51
N GLY A 54 -11.45 9.66 8.94
CA GLY A 54 -12.65 10.11 8.23
C GLY A 54 -12.38 11.36 7.43
N VAL A 55 -13.13 11.56 6.35
CA VAL A 55 -13.13 12.81 5.61
C VAL A 55 -13.76 13.95 6.43
N THR A 56 -13.33 15.20 6.19
CA THR A 56 -14.01 16.40 6.72
C THR A 56 -15.18 16.75 5.82
N SER A 57 -15.00 16.66 4.50
CA SER A 57 -16.07 16.79 3.50
C SER A 57 -15.77 15.96 2.27
N GLY A 58 -16.74 15.76 1.39
CA GLY A 58 -16.65 14.87 0.25
C GLY A 58 -16.87 13.40 0.61
N SER A 59 -16.56 12.48 -0.32
CA SER A 59 -16.72 11.05 -0.10
C SER A 59 -15.55 10.23 -0.65
N VAL A 60 -15.23 9.12 0.04
CA VAL A 60 -14.28 8.10 -0.43
C VAL A 60 -15.03 6.79 -0.61
N LEU A 61 -15.01 6.28 -1.85
CA LEU A 61 -15.60 5.00 -2.18
C LEU A 61 -14.49 3.98 -2.46
N VAL A 62 -14.60 2.78 -1.88
CA VAL A 62 -13.69 1.65 -2.13
C VAL A 62 -14.52 0.43 -2.50
N ALA A 63 -14.24 -0.15 -3.66
CA ALA A 63 -15.03 -1.26 -4.21
C ALA A 63 -16.55 -0.96 -4.20
N GLY A 64 -16.93 0.26 -4.56
CA GLY A 64 -18.31 0.73 -4.61
C GLY A 64 -18.96 1.05 -3.26
N LYS A 65 -18.23 0.92 -2.13
CA LYS A 65 -18.75 1.20 -0.78
C LYS A 65 -18.26 2.58 -0.33
N ASP A 66 -19.19 3.46 0.05
CA ASP A 66 -18.90 4.74 0.69
C ASP A 66 -18.37 4.50 2.12
N LEU A 67 -17.11 4.89 2.35
CA LEU A 67 -16.46 4.71 3.65
C LEU A 67 -17.02 5.66 4.72
N GLY A 68 -17.52 6.82 4.34
CA GLY A 68 -18.15 7.78 5.25
C GLY A 68 -19.41 7.21 5.90
N ARG A 69 -20.20 6.46 5.12
CA ARG A 69 -21.44 5.79 5.56
C ARG A 69 -21.23 4.40 6.14
N MET A 70 -19.98 3.90 6.13
CA MET A 70 -19.69 2.54 6.61
C MET A 70 -19.80 2.46 8.14
N PRO A 71 -20.66 1.57 8.67
CA PRO A 71 -20.73 1.33 10.11
C PRO A 71 -19.39 0.83 10.65
N TYR A 72 -18.98 1.29 11.84
CA TYR A 72 -17.69 0.97 12.44
C TYR A 72 -17.42 -0.53 12.54
N ARG A 73 -18.45 -1.32 12.85
CA ARG A 73 -18.39 -2.81 12.89
C ARG A 73 -17.99 -3.47 11.56
N LYS A 74 -18.14 -2.78 10.42
CA LYS A 74 -17.76 -3.27 9.08
C LYS A 74 -16.33 -2.89 8.68
N VAL A 75 -15.69 -1.96 9.39
CA VAL A 75 -14.32 -1.51 9.10
C VAL A 75 -13.29 -2.65 9.12
N PRO A 76 -13.30 -3.60 10.08
CA PRO A 76 -12.38 -4.74 10.05
C PRO A 76 -12.54 -5.60 8.79
N ALA A 77 -13.77 -5.84 8.34
CA ALA A 77 -14.03 -6.60 7.11
C ALA A 77 -13.57 -5.84 5.85
N HIS A 78 -13.67 -4.51 5.85
CA HIS A 78 -13.13 -3.65 4.80
C HIS A 78 -11.59 -3.75 4.76
N ARG A 79 -10.90 -3.58 5.89
CA ARG A 79 -9.44 -3.64 5.97
C ARG A 79 -8.86 -4.99 5.57
N ARG A 80 -9.59 -6.10 5.78
CA ARG A 80 -9.19 -7.44 5.31
C ARG A 80 -9.10 -7.57 3.79
N GLN A 81 -9.73 -6.66 3.04
CA GLN A 81 -9.67 -6.61 1.58
C GLN A 81 -8.51 -5.75 1.05
N ILE A 82 -7.71 -5.17 1.96
CA ILE A 82 -6.61 -4.27 1.62
C ILE A 82 -5.33 -4.80 2.26
N GLY A 83 -4.34 -5.12 1.44
CA GLY A 83 -2.98 -5.36 1.91
C GLY A 83 -2.28 -4.04 2.17
N THR A 84 -1.46 -3.96 3.22
CA THR A 84 -0.71 -2.74 3.55
C THR A 84 0.75 -3.05 3.75
N VAL A 85 1.62 -2.30 3.08
CA VAL A 85 3.09 -2.36 3.17
C VAL A 85 3.58 -1.01 3.69
N PHE A 86 4.45 -1.03 4.71
CA PHE A 86 5.00 0.16 5.36
C PHE A 86 6.50 0.26 5.14
N GLN A 87 7.04 1.46 5.28
CA GLN A 87 8.47 1.75 5.19
C GLN A 87 9.28 1.04 6.30
N ASP A 88 8.73 0.93 7.51
CA ASP A 88 9.34 0.34 8.70
C ASP A 88 9.04 -1.16 8.87
N PHE A 89 8.60 -1.83 7.81
CA PHE A 89 8.28 -3.27 7.70
C PHE A 89 7.20 -3.75 8.67
N ARG A 90 7.15 -3.29 9.89
CA ARG A 90 6.22 -3.66 10.98
C ARG A 90 6.11 -5.17 11.18
N LEU A 91 7.23 -5.87 11.11
CA LEU A 91 7.26 -7.30 11.36
C LEU A 91 7.12 -7.59 12.86
N LEU A 92 6.58 -8.77 13.15
CA LEU A 92 6.53 -9.30 14.52
C LEU A 92 7.92 -9.85 14.85
N PRO A 93 8.69 -9.22 15.75
CA PRO A 93 10.10 -9.54 15.95
C PRO A 93 10.32 -10.94 16.55
N ASP A 94 9.37 -11.41 17.38
CA ASP A 94 9.42 -12.70 18.07
C ASP A 94 8.75 -13.83 17.26
N ARG A 95 8.49 -13.61 15.97
CA ARG A 95 7.88 -14.56 15.06
C ARG A 95 8.79 -14.80 13.86
N THR A 96 8.83 -16.06 13.42
CA THR A 96 9.56 -16.44 12.21
C THR A 96 8.95 -15.79 10.96
N VAL A 97 9.66 -15.86 9.84
CA VAL A 97 9.16 -15.44 8.51
C VAL A 97 7.83 -16.10 8.19
N HIS A 98 7.76 -17.44 8.36
CA HIS A 98 6.52 -18.20 8.16
C HIS A 98 5.39 -17.67 9.05
N GLU A 99 5.65 -17.49 10.35
CA GLU A 99 4.64 -17.05 11.31
C GLU A 99 4.17 -15.61 11.05
N ASN A 100 5.06 -14.71 10.61
CA ASN A 100 4.71 -13.36 10.19
C ASN A 100 3.69 -13.36 9.05
N VAL A 101 3.89 -14.19 8.04
CA VAL A 101 2.98 -14.30 6.89
C VAL A 101 1.70 -15.05 7.29
N ALA A 102 1.82 -16.16 8.01
CA ALA A 102 0.71 -16.97 8.50
C ALA A 102 -0.25 -16.19 9.37
N PHE A 103 0.25 -15.21 10.14
CA PHE A 103 -0.55 -14.36 11.04
C PHE A 103 -1.73 -13.70 10.31
N SER A 104 -1.52 -13.15 9.11
CA SER A 104 -2.58 -12.52 8.33
C SER A 104 -3.72 -13.47 7.98
N LEU A 105 -3.42 -14.73 7.68
CA LEU A 105 -4.42 -15.76 7.39
C LEU A 105 -5.12 -16.25 8.67
N ALA A 106 -4.36 -16.39 9.76
CA ALA A 106 -4.90 -16.82 11.06
C ALA A 106 -5.92 -15.81 11.61
N VAL A 107 -5.61 -14.50 11.54
CA VAL A 107 -6.52 -13.43 12.02
C VAL A 107 -7.85 -13.41 11.27
N ILE A 108 -7.88 -13.82 10.00
CA ILE A 108 -9.12 -13.91 9.22
C ILE A 108 -9.80 -15.28 9.32
N GLY A 109 -9.29 -16.18 10.18
CA GLY A 109 -9.90 -17.49 10.46
C GLY A 109 -9.66 -18.55 9.39
N ARG A 110 -8.58 -18.46 8.60
CA ARG A 110 -8.26 -19.49 7.60
C ARG A 110 -7.86 -20.80 8.28
N PRO A 111 -8.31 -21.95 7.77
CA PRO A 111 -7.95 -23.26 8.31
C PRO A 111 -6.43 -23.53 8.25
N ARG A 112 -5.91 -24.29 9.22
CA ARG A 112 -4.48 -24.62 9.31
C ARG A 112 -3.92 -25.26 8.03
N HIS A 113 -4.67 -26.16 7.39
CA HIS A 113 -4.22 -26.79 6.15
C HIS A 113 -4.07 -25.79 4.99
N THR A 114 -4.94 -24.77 4.92
CA THR A 114 -4.83 -23.67 3.95
C THR A 114 -3.58 -22.84 4.22
N ILE A 115 -3.32 -22.49 5.49
CA ILE A 115 -2.12 -21.74 5.89
C ILE A 115 -0.85 -22.50 5.52
N ALA A 116 -0.79 -23.79 5.84
CA ALA A 116 0.37 -24.66 5.55
C ALA A 116 0.68 -24.76 4.05
N LYS A 117 -0.31 -24.59 3.18
CA LYS A 117 -0.13 -24.60 1.72
C LYS A 117 0.22 -23.21 1.18
N VAL A 118 -0.56 -22.18 1.55
CA VAL A 118 -0.51 -20.86 0.93
C VAL A 118 0.72 -20.05 1.36
N VAL A 119 1.19 -20.24 2.61
CA VAL A 119 2.33 -19.45 3.12
C VAL A 119 3.63 -19.81 2.39
N PRO A 120 4.03 -21.09 2.23
CA PRO A 120 5.23 -21.42 1.44
C PRO A 120 5.13 -20.91 -0.02
N GLU A 121 3.99 -21.12 -0.70
CA GLU A 121 3.77 -20.60 -2.07
C GLU A 121 3.97 -19.09 -2.15
N THR A 122 3.52 -18.35 -1.12
CA THR A 122 3.68 -16.90 -1.07
C THR A 122 5.14 -16.50 -0.81
N LEU A 123 5.84 -17.23 0.06
CA LEU A 123 7.26 -17.00 0.34
C LEU A 123 8.13 -17.26 -0.89
N ASP A 124 7.83 -18.31 -1.67
CA ASP A 124 8.49 -18.56 -2.95
C ASP A 124 8.25 -17.43 -3.94
N LEU A 125 7.00 -16.93 -4.04
CA LEU A 125 6.65 -15.80 -4.91
C LEU A 125 7.50 -14.55 -4.63
N VAL A 126 7.77 -14.27 -3.35
CA VAL A 126 8.57 -13.10 -2.94
C VAL A 126 10.08 -13.39 -2.90
N GLY A 127 10.50 -14.61 -3.22
CA GLY A 127 11.91 -15.02 -3.24
C GLY A 127 12.51 -15.26 -1.86
N LEU A 128 11.71 -15.79 -0.93
CA LEU A 128 12.12 -16.14 0.44
C LEU A 128 12.00 -17.64 0.74
N GLY A 129 11.88 -18.47 -0.28
CA GLY A 129 11.93 -19.94 -0.12
C GLY A 129 13.20 -20.37 0.60
N GLY A 130 13.09 -21.27 1.58
CA GLY A 130 14.18 -21.74 2.44
C GLY A 130 14.50 -20.84 3.63
N LYS A 131 13.79 -19.70 3.81
CA LYS A 131 13.98 -18.77 4.94
C LYS A 131 12.81 -18.76 5.94
N GLU A 132 11.91 -19.71 5.84
CA GLU A 132 10.66 -19.79 6.61
C GLU A 132 10.89 -19.76 8.12
N LYS A 133 11.99 -20.36 8.59
CA LYS A 133 12.34 -20.51 10.01
C LYS A 133 13.19 -19.34 10.54
N ARG A 134 13.63 -18.41 9.69
CA ARG A 134 14.40 -17.25 10.11
C ARG A 134 13.51 -16.25 10.85
N TYR A 135 14.13 -15.47 11.74
CA TYR A 135 13.52 -14.35 12.42
C TYR A 135 13.85 -13.04 11.72
N PRO A 136 13.06 -11.96 11.92
CA PRO A 136 13.31 -10.66 11.27
C PRO A 136 14.73 -10.12 11.45
N HIS A 137 15.31 -10.27 12.64
CA HIS A 137 16.67 -9.81 12.94
C HIS A 137 17.79 -10.57 12.21
N GLU A 138 17.49 -11.73 11.62
CA GLU A 138 18.41 -12.52 10.81
C GLU A 138 18.34 -12.19 9.31
N LEU A 139 17.50 -11.21 8.93
CA LEU A 139 17.22 -10.84 7.54
C LEU A 139 17.80 -9.46 7.20
N SER A 140 18.25 -9.30 5.95
CA SER A 140 18.52 -7.98 5.40
C SER A 140 17.26 -7.12 5.30
N GLY A 141 17.39 -5.79 5.20
CA GLY A 141 16.26 -4.88 5.06
C GLY A 141 15.36 -5.22 3.87
N GLY A 142 15.96 -5.58 2.72
CA GLY A 142 15.20 -6.00 1.54
C GLY A 142 14.45 -7.32 1.74
N GLU A 143 15.00 -8.26 2.51
CA GLU A 143 14.30 -9.50 2.86
C GLU A 143 13.17 -9.23 3.85
N GLN A 144 13.36 -8.36 4.84
CA GLN A 144 12.30 -7.93 5.75
C GLN A 144 11.15 -7.29 4.99
N GLN A 145 11.45 -6.44 3.99
CA GLN A 145 10.42 -5.84 3.14
C GLN A 145 9.67 -6.89 2.30
N ARG A 146 10.37 -7.90 1.78
CA ARG A 146 9.72 -9.03 1.09
C ARG A 146 8.79 -9.82 2.02
N VAL A 147 9.15 -10.00 3.29
CA VAL A 147 8.25 -10.60 4.31
C VAL A 147 7.02 -9.72 4.53
N ALA A 148 7.20 -8.39 4.64
CA ALA A 148 6.09 -7.46 4.80
C ALA A 148 5.13 -7.49 3.59
N ILE A 149 5.68 -7.56 2.37
CA ILE A 149 4.88 -7.70 1.14
C ILE A 149 4.17 -9.06 1.12
N ALA A 150 4.86 -10.17 1.45
CA ALA A 150 4.25 -11.49 1.54
C ALA A 150 3.07 -11.50 2.52
N ARG A 151 3.24 -10.92 3.71
CA ARG A 151 2.19 -10.78 4.72
C ARG A 151 1.01 -9.97 4.23
N ALA A 152 1.26 -8.89 3.48
CA ALA A 152 0.21 -8.04 2.92
C ALA A 152 -0.54 -8.74 1.77
N PHE A 153 0.15 -9.59 1.00
CA PHE A 153 -0.40 -10.20 -0.22
C PHE A 153 -0.93 -11.63 -0.03
N VAL A 154 -0.59 -12.34 1.05
CA VAL A 154 -0.92 -13.76 1.26
C VAL A 154 -2.41 -14.08 1.14
N ASN A 155 -3.29 -13.13 1.47
CA ASN A 155 -4.74 -13.26 1.29
C ASN A 155 -5.22 -12.84 -0.12
N ARG A 156 -4.33 -12.53 -1.05
CA ARG A 156 -4.62 -12.04 -2.42
C ARG A 156 -5.63 -10.89 -2.42
N PRO A 157 -5.34 -9.79 -1.72
CA PRO A 157 -6.28 -8.68 -1.63
C PRO A 157 -6.44 -8.00 -2.99
N PRO A 158 -7.65 -7.48 -3.30
CA PRO A 158 -7.88 -6.71 -4.52
C PRO A 158 -7.16 -5.36 -4.56
N ILE A 159 -6.76 -4.85 -3.41
CA ILE A 159 -6.03 -3.57 -3.25
C ILE A 159 -4.80 -3.80 -2.38
N LEU A 160 -3.66 -3.24 -2.78
CA LEU A 160 -2.43 -3.15 -1.98
C LEU A 160 -2.02 -1.70 -1.88
N LEU A 161 -1.93 -1.20 -0.67
CA LEU A 161 -1.42 0.14 -0.35
C LEU A 161 0.02 0.01 0.13
N ALA A 162 0.91 0.83 -0.40
CA ALA A 162 2.30 0.87 0.00
C ALA A 162 2.69 2.31 0.36
N ASP A 163 3.14 2.53 1.60
CA ASP A 163 3.63 3.82 2.07
C ASP A 163 5.15 3.77 2.16
N GLU A 164 5.81 4.37 1.18
CA GLU A 164 7.27 4.43 1.01
C GLU A 164 7.99 3.06 1.16
N PRO A 165 7.59 2.02 0.41
CA PRO A 165 8.06 0.65 0.64
C PRO A 165 9.55 0.44 0.33
N THR A 166 10.23 1.41 -0.27
CA THR A 166 11.64 1.37 -0.65
C THR A 166 12.50 2.37 0.11
N GLY A 167 11.91 3.22 0.95
CA GLY A 167 12.56 4.36 1.57
C GLY A 167 13.75 4.05 2.49
N ASN A 168 13.88 2.79 2.96
CA ASN A 168 14.99 2.34 3.81
C ASN A 168 15.91 1.34 3.11
N LEU A 169 15.86 1.25 1.77
CA LEU A 169 16.58 0.25 0.98
C LEU A 169 17.58 0.90 0.02
N ASP A 170 18.61 0.17 -0.33
CA ASP A 170 19.52 0.57 -1.40
C ASP A 170 18.85 0.52 -2.79
N PRO A 171 19.35 1.25 -3.80
CA PRO A 171 18.71 1.34 -5.11
C PRO A 171 18.49 -0.02 -5.80
N THR A 172 19.46 -0.94 -5.70
CA THR A 172 19.37 -2.26 -6.33
C THR A 172 18.27 -3.10 -5.69
N THR A 173 18.21 -3.10 -4.36
CA THR A 173 17.16 -3.78 -3.59
C THR A 173 15.80 -3.15 -3.88
N SER A 174 15.71 -1.82 -3.93
CA SER A 174 14.50 -1.06 -4.26
C SER A 174 13.91 -1.49 -5.60
N LEU A 175 14.75 -1.58 -6.64
CA LEU A 175 14.33 -2.08 -7.96
C LEU A 175 13.80 -3.51 -7.89
N GLY A 176 14.41 -4.37 -7.07
CA GLY A 176 13.94 -5.74 -6.81
C GLY A 176 12.55 -5.79 -6.17
N ILE A 177 12.27 -4.87 -5.22
CA ILE A 177 10.95 -4.72 -4.60
C ILE A 177 9.93 -4.22 -5.61
N MET A 178 10.30 -3.24 -6.46
CA MET A 178 9.40 -2.71 -7.49
C MET A 178 9.01 -3.75 -8.53
N LYS A 179 9.97 -4.58 -8.98
CA LYS A 179 9.68 -5.72 -9.88
C LYS A 179 8.71 -6.72 -9.23
N LEU A 180 8.84 -6.94 -7.92
CA LEU A 180 7.92 -7.81 -7.19
C LEU A 180 6.51 -7.20 -7.13
N LEU A 181 6.37 -5.91 -6.81
CA LEU A 181 5.09 -5.21 -6.80
C LEU A 181 4.45 -5.19 -8.20
N ASP A 182 5.22 -4.97 -9.28
CA ASP A 182 4.71 -5.05 -10.65
C ASP A 182 4.19 -6.47 -10.98
N ARG A 183 4.90 -7.52 -10.54
CA ARG A 183 4.41 -8.90 -10.70
C ARG A 183 3.09 -9.14 -9.97
N ILE A 184 2.96 -8.62 -8.75
CA ILE A 184 1.70 -8.67 -7.98
C ILE A 184 0.59 -7.91 -8.71
N ASN A 185 0.87 -6.71 -9.23
CA ASN A 185 -0.10 -5.92 -9.99
C ASN A 185 -0.63 -6.67 -11.23
N ARG A 186 0.26 -7.35 -11.96
CA ARG A 186 -0.12 -8.16 -13.14
C ARG A 186 -1.06 -9.32 -12.82
N THR A 187 -1.18 -9.74 -11.56
CA THR A 187 -2.20 -10.72 -11.14
C THR A 187 -3.60 -10.10 -10.97
N GLY A 188 -3.76 -8.79 -11.21
CA GLY A 188 -5.02 -8.06 -11.10
C GLY A 188 -5.20 -7.29 -9.79
N THR A 189 -4.20 -7.28 -8.90
CA THR A 189 -4.21 -6.46 -7.68
C THR A 189 -4.00 -4.99 -8.05
N THR A 190 -4.88 -4.11 -7.58
CA THR A 190 -4.71 -2.65 -7.69
C THR A 190 -3.66 -2.20 -6.69
N ILE A 191 -2.65 -1.46 -7.12
CA ILE A 191 -1.59 -0.95 -6.24
C ILE A 191 -1.66 0.58 -6.18
N VAL A 192 -1.65 1.12 -4.97
CA VAL A 192 -1.46 2.55 -4.72
C VAL A 192 -0.24 2.71 -3.83
N MET A 193 0.79 3.35 -4.34
CA MET A 193 2.07 3.50 -3.69
C MET A 193 2.40 4.98 -3.49
N ALA A 194 2.52 5.41 -2.24
CA ALA A 194 3.10 6.70 -1.89
C ALA A 194 4.63 6.59 -1.93
N THR A 195 5.29 7.52 -2.59
CA THR A 195 6.75 7.60 -2.65
C THR A 195 7.22 9.01 -2.96
N HIS A 196 8.47 9.31 -2.60
CA HIS A 196 9.20 10.50 -3.01
C HIS A 196 10.43 10.14 -3.86
N ASP A 197 10.57 8.86 -4.24
CA ASP A 197 11.67 8.35 -5.07
C ASP A 197 11.35 8.56 -6.56
N ASP A 198 11.97 9.59 -7.14
CA ASP A 198 11.79 9.98 -8.54
C ASP A 198 12.38 8.94 -9.51
N GLU A 199 13.53 8.36 -9.19
CA GLU A 199 14.18 7.36 -10.04
C GLU A 199 13.30 6.12 -10.24
N ILE A 200 12.67 5.65 -9.16
CA ILE A 200 11.74 4.51 -9.21
C ILE A 200 10.52 4.83 -10.06
N VAL A 201 9.93 6.01 -9.87
CA VAL A 201 8.74 6.45 -10.62
C VAL A 201 9.05 6.50 -12.11
N ASP A 202 10.20 7.09 -12.48
CA ASP A 202 10.65 7.26 -13.86
C ASP A 202 10.95 5.92 -14.55
N GLN A 203 11.57 4.98 -13.82
CA GLN A 203 11.87 3.65 -14.35
C GLN A 203 10.60 2.82 -14.59
N MET A 204 9.62 2.93 -13.70
CA MET A 204 8.40 2.10 -13.77
C MET A 204 7.38 2.58 -14.78
N ARG A 205 7.33 3.87 -15.10
CA ARG A 205 6.42 4.51 -16.07
C ARG A 205 4.96 4.10 -15.92
N LYS A 206 4.49 4.06 -14.68
CA LYS A 206 3.08 3.81 -14.35
C LYS A 206 2.33 5.12 -14.24
N ARG A 207 1.03 5.06 -13.91
CA ARG A 207 0.23 6.24 -13.62
C ARG A 207 0.78 6.95 -12.38
N VAL A 208 0.91 8.26 -12.46
CA VAL A 208 1.44 9.13 -11.41
C VAL A 208 0.43 10.23 -11.13
N ILE A 209 0.11 10.42 -9.86
CA ILE A 209 -0.55 11.63 -9.38
C ILE A 209 0.39 12.38 -8.45
N GLU A 210 0.31 13.71 -8.49
CA GLU A 210 1.11 14.58 -7.63
C GLU A 210 0.22 15.37 -6.69
N LEU A 211 0.56 15.30 -5.40
CA LEU A 211 -0.04 16.12 -4.35
C LEU A 211 0.90 17.26 -3.96
N GLN A 212 0.40 18.48 -4.00
CA GLN A 212 1.08 19.66 -3.49
C GLN A 212 0.15 20.39 -2.52
N ASP A 213 0.60 20.62 -1.27
CA ASP A 213 -0.18 21.29 -0.22
C ASP A 213 -1.62 20.74 -0.07
N GLY A 214 -1.76 19.42 -0.16
CA GLY A 214 -3.05 18.75 -0.05
C GLY A 214 -3.91 18.75 -1.32
N LYS A 215 -3.48 19.39 -2.41
CA LYS A 215 -4.19 19.45 -3.68
C LYS A 215 -3.63 18.48 -4.71
N LEU A 216 -4.50 17.91 -5.51
CA LEU A 216 -4.11 17.13 -6.68
C LEU A 216 -3.74 18.12 -7.81
N VAL A 217 -2.44 18.20 -8.13
CA VAL A 217 -1.95 19.14 -9.15
C VAL A 217 -1.62 18.46 -10.48
N ARG A 218 -1.46 17.11 -10.49
CA ARG A 218 -1.15 16.36 -11.70
C ARG A 218 -1.73 14.95 -11.62
N ASP A 219 -2.20 14.43 -12.77
CA ASP A 219 -2.62 13.03 -12.99
C ASP A 219 -2.20 12.62 -14.40
N GLN A 220 -1.24 11.71 -14.51
CA GLN A 220 -0.69 11.25 -15.78
C GLN A 220 -0.69 9.73 -15.86
N SER A 221 -1.25 9.17 -16.93
CA SER A 221 -1.40 7.71 -17.12
C SER A 221 -0.08 6.97 -17.33
N ARG A 222 0.98 7.66 -17.80
CA ARG A 222 2.37 7.20 -17.89
C ARG A 222 3.27 8.37 -17.53
N GLY A 223 3.31 8.67 -16.23
CA GLY A 223 4.03 9.83 -15.72
C GLY A 223 5.49 9.54 -15.43
N VAL A 224 6.25 10.64 -15.34
CA VAL A 224 7.58 10.72 -14.72
C VAL A 224 7.48 11.57 -13.47
N TYR A 225 8.47 11.51 -12.61
CA TYR A 225 8.52 12.36 -11.43
C TYR A 225 8.89 13.82 -11.84
N GLY A 226 8.14 14.79 -11.34
CA GLY A 226 8.35 16.20 -11.68
C GLY A 226 7.59 16.68 -12.93
N SER A 227 7.37 17.98 -13.02
CA SER A 227 6.79 18.60 -14.23
C SER A 227 7.83 18.65 -15.33
N GLU A 228 7.49 18.25 -16.53
CA GLU A 228 8.18 18.80 -17.71
C GLU A 228 8.09 20.34 -17.59
N ARG A 229 9.24 20.99 -17.48
CA ARG A 229 9.34 22.44 -17.59
C ARG A 229 9.21 22.85 -19.04
#